data_e5538ec1042454fde1c4fdc598566a44
#
_entry.id   e5538ec1042454fde1c4fdc598566a44
#
_cell.length_a   1.000
_cell.length_b   1.000
_cell.length_c   1.000
_cell.angle_alpha   90.00
_cell.angle_beta   90.00
_cell.angle_gamma   90.00
#
_symmetry.space_group_name_H-M   'P 1'
#
loop_
_entity.id
_entity.type
_entity.pdbx_description
1 polymer ?
#
loop_
_entity_poly.entity_id
_entity_poly.type
_entity_poly.pdbx_seq_one_letter_code
_entity_poly.pdbx_strand_id
1 'polypeptide(L)'
;MDPANSSRPQPESTTTAAERTDNERSRLLRAAMDVLQRNGWWGFKVESVLRQAGLSTRSFYRHFDKKSDLLLALLEYELGGAAVNLRRVTAAAATPSDKVRAYVAATMDMAYREDLVKPSSLFASHWREMLPEYPDAFDRCVAEMMAPLVEAIREGIANGEFTSEDPEADAVAVFYLVAGVTADQATLGGVTPREQLEHVVMPFIQRAIGLR
;
A
#
# COMPACT_ATOMS: atom_id res chain seq x y z
N MET A 1 57.91 -24.22 -23.95
CA MET A 1 57.21 -23.29 -24.81
C MET A 1 55.81 -23.17 -24.24
N ASP A 2 55.65 -22.18 -23.39
CA ASP A 2 54.48 -21.99 -22.51
C ASP A 2 53.70 -20.78 -23.02
N PRO A 3 52.39 -20.88 -23.35
CA PRO A 3 51.62 -19.70 -23.68
C PRO A 3 50.86 -19.21 -22.46
N ALA A 4 51.26 -18.02 -22.09
CA ALA A 4 50.66 -17.12 -21.09
C ALA A 4 49.13 -17.20 -20.98
N ASN A 5 48.68 -17.52 -19.76
CA ASN A 5 47.31 -17.33 -19.28
C ASN A 5 47.10 -15.84 -18.99
N SER A 6 46.50 -15.13 -19.95
CA SER A 6 46.09 -13.74 -19.82
C SER A 6 44.71 -13.66 -19.23
N SER A 7 44.63 -13.65 -17.89
CA SER A 7 43.39 -13.35 -17.18
C SER A 7 43.06 -11.87 -17.36
N ARG A 8 42.09 -11.55 -18.25
CA ARG A 8 41.46 -10.23 -18.32
C ARG A 8 40.72 -9.95 -17.01
N PRO A 9 40.94 -8.84 -16.33
CA PRO A 9 40.07 -8.41 -15.26
C PRO A 9 38.69 -8.09 -15.84
N GLN A 10 37.64 -8.67 -15.22
CA GLN A 10 36.27 -8.30 -15.52
C GLN A 10 36.04 -6.86 -15.06
N PRO A 11 35.29 -6.03 -15.82
CA PRO A 11 35.00 -4.67 -15.39
C PRO A 11 34.12 -4.74 -14.15
N GLU A 12 34.61 -4.21 -13.03
CA GLU A 12 33.82 -3.90 -11.85
C GLU A 12 32.68 -3.00 -12.28
N SER A 13 31.44 -3.44 -12.09
CA SER A 13 30.23 -2.67 -12.39
C SER A 13 30.24 -1.40 -11.55
N THR A 14 30.58 -0.29 -12.16
CA THR A 14 30.60 1.03 -11.53
C THR A 14 29.15 1.46 -11.29
N THR A 15 28.61 1.13 -10.12
CA THR A 15 27.29 1.60 -9.67
C THR A 15 27.26 3.12 -9.72
N THR A 16 26.34 3.69 -10.48
CA THR A 16 26.21 5.14 -10.65
C THR A 16 25.86 5.84 -9.31
N ALA A 17 26.06 7.14 -9.22
CA ALA A 17 25.68 7.91 -8.03
C ALA A 17 24.15 7.85 -7.80
N ALA A 18 23.36 7.81 -8.86
CA ALA A 18 21.91 7.66 -8.80
C ALA A 18 21.50 6.28 -8.23
N GLU A 19 22.07 5.19 -8.72
CA GLU A 19 21.81 3.84 -8.21
C GLU A 19 22.21 3.68 -6.74
N ARG A 20 23.28 4.32 -6.30
CA ARG A 20 23.66 4.32 -4.87
C ARG A 20 22.65 5.07 -4.03
N THR A 21 22.14 6.21 -4.49
CA THR A 21 21.13 7.02 -3.82
C THR A 21 19.82 6.24 -3.70
N ASP A 22 19.35 5.60 -4.77
CA ASP A 22 18.14 4.77 -4.76
C ASP A 22 18.30 3.55 -3.83
N ASN A 23 19.48 2.95 -3.79
CA ASN A 23 19.78 1.86 -2.87
C ASN A 23 19.74 2.32 -1.40
N GLU A 24 20.32 3.50 -1.08
CA GLU A 24 20.27 4.06 0.27
C GLU A 24 18.81 4.35 0.71
N ARG A 25 18.00 4.97 -0.16
CA ARG A 25 16.60 5.25 0.13
C ARG A 25 15.81 3.96 0.39
N SER A 26 16.00 2.95 -0.44
CA SER A 26 15.35 1.64 -0.28
C SER A 26 15.79 0.92 1.01
N ARG A 27 17.06 1.06 1.42
CA ARG A 27 17.55 0.53 2.70
C ARG A 27 16.94 1.25 3.88
N LEU A 28 16.79 2.59 3.82
CA LEU A 28 16.12 3.37 4.86
C LEU A 28 14.66 2.95 5.02
N LEU A 29 13.92 2.80 3.93
CA LEU A 29 12.50 2.39 3.98
C LEU A 29 12.34 0.98 4.57
N ARG A 30 13.14 0.01 4.13
CA ARG A 30 13.09 -1.36 4.72
C ARG A 30 13.42 -1.35 6.21
N ALA A 31 14.51 -0.67 6.59
CA ALA A 31 14.90 -0.57 8.00
C ALA A 31 13.84 0.19 8.83
N ALA A 32 13.20 1.20 8.24
CA ALA A 32 12.13 1.95 8.88
C ALA A 32 10.90 1.07 9.15
N MET A 33 10.49 0.24 8.19
CA MET A 33 9.40 -0.71 8.39
C MET A 33 9.73 -1.70 9.51
N ASP A 34 10.91 -2.30 9.50
CA ASP A 34 11.35 -3.25 10.52
C ASP A 34 11.38 -2.61 11.93
N VAL A 35 11.86 -1.35 12.03
CA VAL A 35 11.89 -0.62 13.30
C VAL A 35 10.47 -0.28 13.77
N LEU A 36 9.61 0.16 12.84
CA LEU A 36 8.22 0.49 13.13
C LEU A 36 7.44 -0.73 13.62
N GLN A 37 7.60 -1.88 12.98
CA GLN A 37 6.95 -3.13 13.38
C GLN A 37 7.42 -3.66 14.74
N ARG A 38 8.70 -3.46 15.08
CA ARG A 38 9.25 -3.93 16.36
C ARG A 38 8.96 -3.00 17.53
N ASN A 39 9.05 -1.70 17.30
CA ASN A 39 9.02 -0.69 18.35
C ASN A 39 7.68 0.04 18.45
N GLY A 40 6.79 -0.13 17.47
CA GLY A 40 5.54 0.61 17.33
C GLY A 40 5.78 2.08 16.94
N TRP A 41 4.70 2.80 16.75
CA TRP A 41 4.69 4.20 16.32
C TRP A 41 5.44 5.14 17.28
N TRP A 42 5.15 5.02 18.57
CA TRP A 42 5.75 5.86 19.60
C TRP A 42 7.21 5.54 19.90
N GLY A 43 7.61 4.27 19.71
CA GLY A 43 8.99 3.81 19.86
C GLY A 43 9.87 4.01 18.62
N PHE A 44 9.31 4.52 17.53
CA PHE A 44 10.05 4.74 16.28
C PHE A 44 11.06 5.89 16.41
N LYS A 45 12.34 5.57 16.21
CA LYS A 45 13.47 6.54 16.29
C LYS A 45 14.34 6.42 15.05
N VAL A 46 14.71 7.58 14.46
CA VAL A 46 15.58 7.66 13.27
C VAL A 46 16.94 7.01 13.52
N GLU A 47 17.49 7.14 14.73
CA GLU A 47 18.77 6.53 15.10
C GLU A 47 18.72 4.99 15.01
N SER A 48 17.58 4.38 15.37
CA SER A 48 17.38 2.94 15.25
C SER A 48 17.28 2.51 13.79
N VAL A 49 16.64 3.31 12.94
CA VAL A 49 16.58 3.08 11.49
C VAL A 49 17.98 3.16 10.88
N LEU A 50 18.75 4.19 11.21
CA LEU A 50 20.11 4.37 10.69
C LEU A 50 21.03 3.22 11.07
N ARG A 51 20.99 2.81 12.33
CA ARG A 51 21.77 1.66 12.83
C ARG A 51 21.41 0.38 12.09
N GLN A 52 20.11 0.13 11.87
CA GLN A 52 19.61 -1.04 11.15
C GLN A 52 19.98 -1.00 9.66
N ALA A 53 19.85 0.17 9.03
CA ALA A 53 20.20 0.36 7.64
C ALA A 53 21.72 0.35 7.39
N GLY A 54 22.55 0.48 8.44
CA GLY A 54 24.00 0.67 8.30
C GLY A 54 24.34 1.96 7.56
N LEU A 55 23.60 3.05 7.86
CA LEU A 55 23.74 4.35 7.20
C LEU A 55 24.02 5.45 8.21
N SER A 56 24.62 6.54 7.74
CA SER A 56 24.95 7.70 8.55
C SER A 56 23.79 8.69 8.63
N THR A 57 23.83 9.58 9.64
CA THR A 57 22.93 10.73 9.74
C THR A 57 22.96 11.60 8.49
N ARG A 58 24.15 11.77 7.87
CA ARG A 58 24.28 12.51 6.61
C ARG A 58 23.54 11.83 5.46
N SER A 59 23.53 10.49 5.42
CA SER A 59 22.75 9.73 4.42
C SER A 59 21.24 9.94 4.62
N PHE A 60 20.77 10.02 5.88
CA PHE A 60 19.38 10.32 6.16
C PHE A 60 18.96 11.68 5.60
N TYR A 61 19.67 12.75 5.96
CA TYR A 61 19.36 14.12 5.53
C TYR A 61 19.56 14.39 4.03
N ARG A 62 20.13 13.43 3.28
CA ARG A 62 20.12 13.45 1.81
C ARG A 62 18.77 13.09 1.22
N HIS A 63 17.94 12.31 1.96
CA HIS A 63 16.69 11.75 1.48
C HIS A 63 15.46 12.30 2.18
N PHE A 64 15.59 12.71 3.44
CA PHE A 64 14.49 13.13 4.32
C PHE A 64 14.95 14.27 5.21
N ASP A 65 14.16 15.33 5.28
CA ASP A 65 14.48 16.49 6.16
C ASP A 65 14.15 16.18 7.61
N LYS A 66 13.13 15.37 7.87
CA LYS A 66 12.66 15.04 9.22
C LYS A 66 12.05 13.63 9.29
N LYS A 67 11.76 13.18 10.51
CA LYS A 67 11.18 11.86 10.80
C LYS A 67 9.85 11.64 10.07
N SER A 68 8.98 12.66 10.03
CA SER A 68 7.66 12.56 9.40
C SER A 68 7.75 12.34 7.89
N ASP A 69 8.78 12.89 7.21
CA ASP A 69 8.99 12.62 5.77
C ASP A 69 9.34 11.15 5.50
N LEU A 70 10.15 10.54 6.37
CA LEU A 70 10.43 9.11 6.27
C LEU A 70 9.18 8.26 6.52
N LEU A 71 8.35 8.63 7.51
CA LEU A 71 7.09 7.93 7.80
C LEU A 71 6.09 8.10 6.65
N LEU A 72 6.02 9.29 6.06
CA LEU A 72 5.20 9.52 4.87
C LEU A 72 5.66 8.65 3.69
N ALA A 73 6.96 8.65 3.38
CA ALA A 73 7.50 7.85 2.29
C ALA A 73 7.26 6.34 2.53
N LEU A 74 7.25 5.90 3.79
CA LEU A 74 6.92 4.53 4.15
C LEU A 74 5.44 4.22 3.92
N LEU A 75 4.56 5.14 4.31
CA LEU A 75 3.12 5.03 4.04
C LEU A 75 2.82 5.01 2.54
N GLU A 76 3.41 5.93 1.76
CA GLU A 76 3.27 5.96 0.29
C GLU A 76 3.76 4.65 -0.35
N TYR A 77 4.84 4.07 0.14
CA TYR A 77 5.36 2.80 -0.33
C TYR A 77 4.36 1.65 -0.07
N GLU A 78 3.80 1.57 1.14
CA GLU A 78 2.82 0.54 1.51
C GLU A 78 1.51 0.69 0.74
N LEU A 79 0.94 1.91 0.70
CA LEU A 79 -0.31 2.17 -0.02
C LEU A 79 -0.13 2.03 -1.55
N GLY A 80 1.03 2.41 -2.08
CA GLY A 80 1.37 2.20 -3.49
C GLY A 80 1.43 0.70 -3.84
N GLY A 81 2.04 -0.11 -2.97
CA GLY A 81 2.03 -1.57 -3.08
C GLY A 81 0.61 -2.17 -3.06
N ALA A 82 -0.24 -1.66 -2.16
CA ALA A 82 -1.64 -2.04 -2.09
C ALA A 82 -2.40 -1.66 -3.37
N ALA A 83 -2.23 -0.44 -3.87
CA ALA A 83 -2.86 0.04 -5.11
C ALA A 83 -2.46 -0.81 -6.33
N VAL A 84 -1.16 -1.16 -6.45
CA VAL A 84 -0.67 -2.07 -7.50
C VAL A 84 -1.34 -3.45 -7.40
N ASN A 85 -1.47 -4.01 -6.19
CA ASN A 85 -2.15 -5.29 -6.00
C ASN A 85 -3.64 -5.20 -6.35
N LEU A 86 -4.35 -4.16 -5.91
CA LEU A 86 -5.77 -3.93 -6.23
C LEU A 86 -5.96 -3.87 -7.75
N ARG A 87 -5.14 -3.09 -8.45
CA ARG A 87 -5.18 -3.00 -9.93
C ARG A 87 -4.94 -4.35 -10.58
N ARG A 88 -3.97 -5.13 -10.09
CA ARG A 88 -3.66 -6.46 -10.62
C ARG A 88 -4.82 -7.44 -10.46
N VAL A 89 -5.44 -7.50 -9.28
CA VAL A 89 -6.53 -8.47 -9.03
C VAL A 89 -7.82 -8.09 -9.77
N THR A 90 -8.13 -6.80 -9.87
CA THR A 90 -9.28 -6.33 -10.65
C THR A 90 -9.08 -6.57 -12.15
N ALA A 91 -7.89 -6.30 -12.69
CA ALA A 91 -7.58 -6.55 -14.09
C ALA A 91 -7.63 -8.05 -14.47
N ALA A 92 -7.42 -8.96 -13.53
CA ALA A 92 -7.50 -10.41 -13.74
C ALA A 92 -8.94 -10.95 -13.72
N ALA A 93 -9.91 -10.18 -13.22
CA ALA A 93 -11.31 -10.59 -13.12
C ALA A 93 -12.03 -10.38 -14.47
N ALA A 94 -12.96 -11.30 -14.78
CA ALA A 94 -13.60 -11.37 -16.11
C ALA A 94 -14.73 -10.36 -16.29
N THR A 95 -15.54 -10.13 -15.26
CA THR A 95 -16.72 -9.24 -15.32
C THR A 95 -16.58 -8.06 -14.37
N PRO A 96 -17.24 -6.91 -14.62
CA PRO A 96 -17.29 -5.80 -13.70
C PRO A 96 -17.69 -6.18 -12.29
N SER A 97 -18.67 -7.06 -12.15
CA SER A 97 -19.12 -7.59 -10.86
C SER A 97 -18.02 -8.39 -10.16
N ASP A 98 -17.26 -9.21 -10.88
CA ASP A 98 -16.11 -9.95 -10.34
C ASP A 98 -14.95 -9.01 -10.00
N LYS A 99 -14.74 -7.93 -10.75
CA LYS A 99 -13.74 -6.89 -10.45
C LYS A 99 -14.04 -6.21 -9.12
N VAL A 100 -15.28 -5.79 -8.89
CA VAL A 100 -15.72 -5.22 -7.60
C VAL A 100 -15.52 -6.21 -6.47
N ARG A 101 -15.89 -7.48 -6.65
CA ARG A 101 -15.69 -8.54 -5.65
C ARG A 101 -14.22 -8.78 -5.35
N ALA A 102 -13.38 -8.86 -6.38
CA ALA A 102 -11.93 -9.04 -6.23
C ALA A 102 -11.28 -7.85 -5.49
N TYR A 103 -11.74 -6.63 -5.78
CA TYR A 103 -11.30 -5.43 -5.10
C TYR A 103 -11.61 -5.48 -3.59
N VAL A 104 -12.86 -5.78 -3.23
CA VAL A 104 -13.31 -5.88 -1.84
C VAL A 104 -12.53 -6.97 -1.10
N ALA A 105 -12.42 -8.15 -1.71
CA ALA A 105 -11.68 -9.28 -1.15
C ALA A 105 -10.21 -8.93 -0.88
N ALA A 106 -9.52 -8.31 -1.86
CA ALA A 106 -8.12 -7.93 -1.72
C ALA A 106 -7.90 -6.81 -0.69
N THR A 107 -8.87 -5.89 -0.55
CA THR A 107 -8.81 -4.86 0.51
C THR A 107 -8.98 -5.49 1.89
N MET A 108 -9.94 -6.41 2.06
CA MET A 108 -10.13 -7.13 3.32
C MET A 108 -8.92 -7.99 3.69
N ASP A 109 -8.21 -8.58 2.72
CA ASP A 109 -7.00 -9.38 2.95
C ASP A 109 -5.93 -8.61 3.73
N MET A 110 -5.90 -7.27 3.65
CA MET A 110 -4.98 -6.43 4.42
C MET A 110 -5.14 -6.57 5.95
N ALA A 111 -6.30 -7.02 6.43
CA ALA A 111 -6.55 -7.24 7.85
C ALA A 111 -6.39 -8.71 8.29
N TYR A 112 -6.36 -9.66 7.36
CA TYR A 112 -6.39 -11.10 7.68
C TYR A 112 -5.15 -11.87 7.26
N ARG A 113 -4.40 -11.37 6.29
CA ARG A 113 -3.15 -12.01 5.88
C ARG A 113 -2.03 -11.63 6.82
N GLU A 114 -1.31 -12.60 7.36
CA GLU A 114 -0.22 -12.40 8.34
C GLU A 114 0.89 -11.48 7.84
N ASP A 115 1.18 -11.51 6.52
CA ASP A 115 2.20 -10.67 5.88
C ASP A 115 1.77 -9.21 5.71
N LEU A 116 0.46 -8.92 5.72
CA LEU A 116 -0.11 -7.59 5.51
C LEU A 116 -0.64 -6.93 6.79
N VAL A 117 -1.10 -7.71 7.77
CA VAL A 117 -1.81 -7.18 8.94
C VAL A 117 -0.97 -6.24 9.80
N LYS A 118 0.32 -6.51 9.97
CA LYS A 118 1.20 -5.66 10.81
C LYS A 118 1.42 -4.26 10.20
N PRO A 119 1.86 -4.12 8.94
CA PRO A 119 1.93 -2.81 8.31
C PRO A 119 0.58 -2.09 8.31
N SER A 120 -0.49 -2.77 7.92
CA SER A 120 -1.83 -2.19 7.82
C SER A 120 -2.33 -1.65 9.16
N SER A 121 -2.16 -2.39 10.27
CA SER A 121 -2.61 -1.95 11.60
C SER A 121 -1.86 -0.72 12.12
N LEU A 122 -0.55 -0.64 11.85
CA LEU A 122 0.27 0.50 12.26
C LEU A 122 -0.19 1.79 11.57
N PHE A 123 -0.42 1.74 10.26
CA PHE A 123 -0.88 2.92 9.53
C PHE A 123 -2.37 3.20 9.76
N ALA A 124 -3.24 2.18 9.85
CA ALA A 124 -4.66 2.35 10.15
C ALA A 124 -4.90 3.12 11.45
N SER A 125 -4.02 2.93 12.45
CA SER A 125 -4.14 3.58 13.76
C SER A 125 -3.60 5.02 13.79
N HIS A 126 -2.59 5.36 12.97
CA HIS A 126 -1.80 6.59 13.15
C HIS A 126 -1.74 7.53 11.94
N TRP A 127 -2.28 7.14 10.77
CA TRP A 127 -2.23 7.98 9.57
C TRP A 127 -2.90 9.35 9.77
N ARG A 128 -3.93 9.43 10.63
CA ARG A 128 -4.62 10.69 10.94
C ARG A 128 -3.71 11.73 11.60
N GLU A 129 -2.65 11.29 12.28
CA GLU A 129 -1.67 12.20 12.87
C GLU A 129 -0.80 12.90 11.82
N MET A 130 -0.62 12.26 10.67
CA MET A 130 0.17 12.79 9.55
C MET A 130 -0.66 13.62 8.57
N LEU A 131 -1.97 13.37 8.49
CA LEU A 131 -2.88 14.02 7.53
C LEU A 131 -2.80 15.56 7.53
N PRO A 132 -2.76 16.27 8.67
CA PRO A 132 -2.69 17.72 8.66
C PRO A 132 -1.40 18.29 8.04
N GLU A 133 -0.32 17.52 8.06
CA GLU A 133 0.99 17.92 7.51
C GLU A 133 1.12 17.58 6.02
N TYR A 134 0.45 16.51 5.55
CA TYR A 134 0.60 15.97 4.19
C TYR A 134 -0.74 15.65 3.50
N PRO A 135 -1.73 16.58 3.46
CA PRO A 135 -3.06 16.29 2.93
C PRO A 135 -3.02 15.82 1.47
N ASP A 136 -2.25 16.50 0.62
CA ASP A 136 -2.17 16.18 -0.81
C ASP A 136 -1.56 14.79 -1.08
N ALA A 137 -0.65 14.33 -0.23
CA ALA A 137 -0.04 13.02 -0.36
C ALA A 137 -1.07 11.91 -0.04
N PHE A 138 -1.88 12.13 1.00
CA PHE A 138 -2.97 11.22 1.34
C PHE A 138 -4.03 11.17 0.24
N ASP A 139 -4.44 12.32 -0.29
CA ASP A 139 -5.43 12.39 -1.37
C ASP A 139 -4.95 11.61 -2.61
N ARG A 140 -3.66 11.74 -2.97
CA ARG A 140 -3.07 10.96 -4.07
C ARG A 140 -3.10 9.46 -3.79
N CYS A 141 -2.65 9.03 -2.60
CA CYS A 141 -2.65 7.61 -2.23
C CYS A 141 -4.06 7.01 -2.26
N VAL A 142 -5.06 7.73 -1.72
CA VAL A 142 -6.46 7.29 -1.73
C VAL A 142 -6.98 7.22 -3.15
N ALA A 143 -6.70 8.21 -4.00
CA ALA A 143 -7.12 8.21 -5.40
C ALA A 143 -6.52 7.02 -6.18
N GLU A 144 -5.24 6.69 -5.96
CA GLU A 144 -4.59 5.53 -6.59
C GLU A 144 -5.21 4.20 -6.14
N MET A 145 -5.57 4.08 -4.87
CA MET A 145 -6.25 2.89 -4.35
C MET A 145 -7.67 2.75 -4.90
N MET A 146 -8.40 3.86 -5.07
CA MET A 146 -9.78 3.85 -5.57
C MET A 146 -9.87 3.64 -7.09
N ALA A 147 -8.86 4.03 -7.85
CA ALA A 147 -8.91 4.02 -9.31
C ALA A 147 -9.42 2.70 -9.93
N PRO A 148 -8.93 1.50 -9.54
CA PRO A 148 -9.44 0.25 -10.11
C PRO A 148 -10.90 -0.05 -9.78
N LEU A 149 -11.42 0.48 -8.67
CA LEU A 149 -12.84 0.35 -8.31
C LEU A 149 -13.70 1.27 -9.16
N VAL A 150 -13.31 2.52 -9.34
CA VAL A 150 -13.99 3.48 -10.24
C VAL A 150 -14.07 2.92 -11.65
N GLU A 151 -12.95 2.39 -12.17
CA GLU A 151 -12.89 1.78 -13.49
C GLU A 151 -13.86 0.57 -13.61
N ALA A 152 -13.92 -0.29 -12.59
CA ALA A 152 -14.82 -1.44 -12.57
C ALA A 152 -16.30 -1.02 -12.56
N ILE A 153 -16.67 0.00 -11.77
CA ILE A 153 -18.05 0.51 -11.72
C ILE A 153 -18.43 1.14 -13.05
N ARG A 154 -17.59 1.99 -13.65
CA ARG A 154 -17.84 2.60 -14.96
C ARG A 154 -18.01 1.55 -16.07
N GLU A 155 -17.18 0.52 -16.07
CA GLU A 155 -17.31 -0.59 -17.03
C GLU A 155 -18.64 -1.33 -16.84
N GLY A 156 -19.05 -1.59 -15.59
CA GLY A 156 -20.33 -2.24 -15.29
C GLY A 156 -21.54 -1.42 -15.71
N ILE A 157 -21.47 -0.09 -15.60
CA ILE A 157 -22.50 0.81 -16.13
C ILE A 157 -22.54 0.73 -17.66
N ALA A 158 -21.39 0.80 -18.33
CA ALA A 158 -21.30 0.73 -19.78
C ALA A 158 -21.82 -0.60 -20.34
N ASN A 159 -21.64 -1.70 -19.60
CA ASN A 159 -22.13 -3.03 -19.98
C ASN A 159 -23.59 -3.31 -19.53
N GLY A 160 -24.19 -2.39 -18.78
CA GLY A 160 -25.56 -2.54 -18.25
C GLY A 160 -25.69 -3.50 -17.06
N GLU A 161 -24.57 -3.90 -16.44
CA GLU A 161 -24.56 -4.70 -15.20
C GLU A 161 -24.95 -3.87 -13.97
N PHE A 162 -24.55 -2.59 -13.95
CA PHE A 162 -24.79 -1.65 -12.86
C PHE A 162 -25.69 -0.50 -13.31
N THR A 163 -26.37 0.13 -12.34
CA THR A 163 -27.25 1.27 -12.57
C THR A 163 -26.87 2.50 -11.74
N SER A 164 -25.63 2.56 -11.23
CA SER A 164 -25.11 3.72 -10.53
C SER A 164 -25.22 4.99 -11.40
N GLU A 165 -25.70 6.09 -10.81
CA GLU A 165 -25.80 7.40 -11.46
C GLU A 165 -24.51 8.22 -11.28
N ASP A 166 -23.72 7.93 -10.22
CA ASP A 166 -22.47 8.61 -9.89
C ASP A 166 -21.42 7.58 -9.46
N PRO A 167 -20.69 6.99 -10.44
CA PRO A 167 -19.72 5.95 -10.16
C PRO A 167 -18.56 6.40 -9.26
N GLU A 168 -18.21 7.68 -9.27
CA GLU A 168 -17.19 8.26 -8.42
C GLU A 168 -17.65 8.32 -6.98
N ALA A 169 -18.85 8.84 -6.71
CA ALA A 169 -19.42 8.88 -5.36
C ALA A 169 -19.63 7.50 -4.78
N ASP A 170 -20.12 6.55 -5.59
CA ASP A 170 -20.29 5.17 -5.16
C ASP A 170 -18.95 4.49 -4.86
N ALA A 171 -17.92 4.71 -5.68
CA ALA A 171 -16.59 4.21 -5.42
C ALA A 171 -16.00 4.77 -4.10
N VAL A 172 -16.21 6.07 -3.84
CA VAL A 172 -15.82 6.70 -2.56
C VAL A 172 -16.52 6.03 -1.40
N ALA A 173 -17.84 5.85 -1.48
CA ALA A 173 -18.63 5.23 -0.41
C ALA A 173 -18.20 3.77 -0.16
N VAL A 174 -18.01 2.98 -1.21
CA VAL A 174 -17.54 1.59 -1.13
C VAL A 174 -16.13 1.53 -0.56
N PHE A 175 -15.22 2.39 -1.03
CA PHE A 175 -13.85 2.44 -0.52
C PHE A 175 -13.82 2.70 0.98
N TYR A 176 -14.49 3.75 1.46
CA TYR A 176 -14.46 4.08 2.89
C TYR A 176 -15.18 3.03 3.76
N LEU A 177 -16.25 2.40 3.26
CA LEU A 177 -16.89 1.28 3.95
C LEU A 177 -15.91 0.13 4.13
N VAL A 178 -15.29 -0.34 3.05
CA VAL A 178 -14.40 -1.50 3.09
C VAL A 178 -13.10 -1.18 3.83
N ALA A 179 -12.51 -0.01 3.59
CA ALA A 179 -11.31 0.43 4.29
C ALA A 179 -11.55 0.60 5.79
N GLY A 180 -12.70 1.15 6.20
CA GLY A 180 -13.09 1.29 7.59
C GLY A 180 -13.21 -0.06 8.31
N VAL A 181 -13.95 -0.99 7.73
CA VAL A 181 -14.09 -2.35 8.26
C VAL A 181 -12.72 -3.06 8.33
N THR A 182 -11.91 -2.92 7.29
CA THR A 182 -10.57 -3.52 7.23
C THR A 182 -9.64 -2.93 8.31
N ALA A 183 -9.67 -1.61 8.51
CA ALA A 183 -8.88 -0.93 9.53
C ALA A 183 -9.27 -1.37 10.95
N ASP A 184 -10.56 -1.49 11.23
CA ASP A 184 -11.05 -1.99 12.51
C ASP A 184 -10.57 -3.42 12.77
N GLN A 185 -10.69 -4.32 11.79
CA GLN A 185 -10.23 -5.69 11.94
C GLN A 185 -8.70 -5.79 12.07
N ALA A 186 -7.94 -5.02 11.31
CA ALA A 186 -6.49 -4.96 11.45
C ALA A 186 -6.05 -4.49 12.84
N THR A 187 -6.78 -3.53 13.42
CA THR A 187 -6.51 -3.00 14.77
C THR A 187 -6.93 -3.97 15.86
N LEU A 188 -8.04 -4.68 15.68
CA LEU A 188 -8.61 -5.64 16.64
C LEU A 188 -7.99 -7.05 16.52
N GLY A 189 -7.14 -7.29 15.54
CA GLY A 189 -6.52 -8.60 15.30
C GLY A 189 -7.44 -9.62 14.63
N GLY A 190 -8.35 -9.17 13.77
CA GLY A 190 -9.21 -10.05 12.97
C GLY A 190 -10.25 -10.80 13.79
N VAL A 191 -10.87 -10.14 14.75
CA VAL A 191 -11.85 -10.76 15.69
C VAL A 191 -13.07 -11.36 14.98
N THR A 192 -13.55 -10.67 13.91
CA THR A 192 -14.68 -11.17 13.13
C THR A 192 -14.17 -12.00 11.95
N PRO A 193 -14.67 -13.22 11.71
CA PRO A 193 -14.29 -14.01 10.54
C PRO A 193 -14.51 -13.24 9.23
N ARG A 194 -13.55 -13.35 8.31
CA ARG A 194 -13.56 -12.64 7.02
C ARG A 194 -14.85 -12.89 6.22
N GLU A 195 -15.27 -14.16 6.15
CA GLU A 195 -16.47 -14.58 5.43
C GLU A 195 -17.73 -13.93 5.99
N GLN A 196 -17.78 -13.72 7.30
CA GLN A 196 -18.94 -13.06 7.95
C GLN A 196 -19.02 -11.59 7.54
N LEU A 197 -17.88 -10.89 7.50
CA LEU A 197 -17.83 -9.49 7.04
C LEU A 197 -18.16 -9.37 5.57
N GLU A 198 -17.61 -10.25 4.75
CA GLU A 198 -17.88 -10.29 3.31
C GLU A 198 -19.37 -10.52 3.03
N HIS A 199 -20.01 -11.41 3.80
CA HIS A 199 -21.44 -11.69 3.72
C HIS A 199 -22.32 -10.46 4.07
N VAL A 200 -21.85 -9.58 4.94
CA VAL A 200 -22.56 -8.33 5.30
C VAL A 200 -22.29 -7.23 4.28
N VAL A 201 -21.02 -7.05 3.90
CA VAL A 201 -20.57 -5.90 3.10
C VAL A 201 -20.96 -6.05 1.63
N MET A 202 -20.79 -7.22 1.04
CA MET A 202 -21.04 -7.44 -0.39
C MET A 202 -22.48 -7.16 -0.82
N PRO A 203 -23.54 -7.64 -0.13
CA PRO A 203 -24.92 -7.32 -0.53
C PRO A 203 -25.24 -5.83 -0.41
N PHE A 204 -24.62 -5.11 0.52
CA PHE A 204 -24.75 -3.66 0.62
C PHE A 204 -24.14 -2.97 -0.60
N ILE A 205 -22.89 -3.31 -0.96
CA ILE A 205 -22.19 -2.76 -2.12
C ILE A 205 -22.98 -3.04 -3.41
N GLN A 206 -23.42 -4.28 -3.61
CA GLN A 206 -24.20 -4.67 -4.80
C GLN A 206 -25.46 -3.84 -4.98
N ARG A 207 -26.18 -3.55 -3.89
CA ARG A 207 -27.35 -2.67 -3.94
C ARG A 207 -26.97 -1.21 -4.21
N ALA A 208 -25.88 -0.73 -3.61
CA ALA A 208 -25.42 0.65 -3.79
C ALA A 208 -25.04 0.96 -5.25
N ILE A 209 -24.30 0.05 -5.90
CA ILE A 209 -23.93 0.21 -7.32
C ILE A 209 -25.05 -0.23 -8.29
N GLY A 210 -26.19 -0.69 -7.77
CA GLY A 210 -27.33 -1.12 -8.57
C GLY A 210 -27.05 -2.35 -9.42
N LEU A 211 -26.42 -3.38 -8.85
CA LEU A 211 -26.19 -4.67 -9.52
C LEU A 211 -27.55 -5.30 -9.88
N ARG A 212 -27.72 -5.69 -11.16
CA ARG A 212 -28.93 -6.32 -11.73
C ARG A 212 -28.85 -7.83 -11.76
#